data_6c347a64d5b7ed476a951dccdf2eb392
#
_entry.id   6c347a64d5b7ed476a951dccdf2eb392
#
_cell.length_a   1.000
_cell.length_b   1.000
_cell.length_c   1.000
_cell.angle_alpha   90.00
_cell.angle_beta   90.00
_cell.angle_gamma   90.00
#
_symmetry.space_group_name_H-M   'P 1'
#
loop_
_entity.id
_entity.type
_entity.pdbx_description
1 polymer ?
#
loop_
_entity_poly.entity_id
_entity_poly.type
_entity_poly.pdbx_seq_one_letter_code
_entity_poly.pdbx_strand_id
1 'polypeptide(L)'
;MILTGTIVHHYFSGYGGGRKAVLPGCAAMETVRVNHSFMLDEKAGLGITTGNPCYEDQMEGVSLFAKGRSLFLFNAILNAKHEFLRMFAGDYVAAHNEACRFVDQVYGCEIPHEADLVVASCGGYPKDINVYQMQKTMDNAACAVRKGGVVILFADCEEGSGSAVLEETFRRLKTPEAIKKELEENFRIGANKAFAITRPLSKARFILVSRLDRNLARDMLFTAAVDTPEEAFALAKTYVGEHPSVILMPEGSLTVPRVAA
;
A
#
# COMPACT_ATOMS: atom_id res chain seq x y z
N MET A 1 7.69 23.00 -17.74
CA MET A 1 7.88 22.40 -16.39
C MET A 1 8.26 20.93 -16.56
N ILE A 2 9.19 20.40 -15.75
CA ILE A 2 9.58 19.00 -15.77
C ILE A 2 9.03 18.33 -14.52
N LEU A 3 8.28 17.24 -14.70
CA LEU A 3 7.75 16.40 -13.62
C LEU A 3 8.75 15.29 -13.34
N THR A 4 9.42 15.33 -12.19
CA THR A 4 10.42 14.34 -11.78
C THR A 4 9.90 13.45 -10.67
N GLY A 5 10.40 12.22 -10.58
CA GLY A 5 10.06 11.29 -9.52
C GLY A 5 10.33 9.83 -9.88
N THR A 6 9.92 8.94 -8.98
CA THR A 6 9.97 7.49 -9.20
C THR A 6 8.57 6.92 -9.38
N ILE A 7 8.47 5.84 -10.16
CA ILE A 7 7.19 5.15 -10.40
C ILE A 7 7.24 3.79 -9.72
N VAL A 8 6.25 3.53 -8.89
CA VAL A 8 5.98 2.26 -8.20
C VAL A 8 4.47 2.09 -8.09
N HIS A 9 3.98 0.89 -7.77
CA HIS A 9 2.58 0.68 -7.43
C HIS A 9 2.15 1.54 -6.24
N HIS A 10 0.89 1.99 -6.23
CA HIS A 10 0.34 2.81 -5.17
C HIS A 10 -1.02 2.29 -4.71
N TYR A 11 -1.18 2.11 -3.40
CA TYR A 11 -2.28 1.37 -2.78
C TYR A 11 -3.70 1.92 -3.03
N PHE A 12 -3.87 3.18 -3.43
CA PHE A 12 -5.16 3.74 -3.84
C PHE A 12 -5.14 4.53 -5.15
N SER A 13 -3.98 5.02 -5.58
CA SER A 13 -3.85 5.88 -6.76
C SER A 13 -3.28 5.13 -7.98
N GLY A 14 -3.33 3.80 -7.99
CA GLY A 14 -2.77 2.95 -9.04
C GLY A 14 -1.25 2.93 -9.03
N TYR A 15 -0.62 4.03 -9.46
CA TYR A 15 0.84 4.18 -9.51
C TYR A 15 1.29 5.53 -8.96
N GLY A 16 2.56 5.59 -8.54
CA GLY A 16 3.27 6.81 -8.19
C GLY A 16 3.80 7.58 -9.42
N GLY A 17 4.57 8.64 -9.16
CA GLY A 17 5.21 9.45 -10.20
C GLY A 17 4.23 10.27 -11.05
N GLY A 18 4.75 10.80 -12.16
CA GLY A 18 3.97 11.53 -13.16
C GLY A 18 3.12 12.66 -12.60
N ARG A 19 1.83 12.53 -12.80
CA ARG A 19 0.78 13.46 -12.34
C ARG A 19 0.85 13.81 -10.85
N LYS A 20 1.39 12.89 -10.03
CA LYS A 20 1.49 13.11 -8.58
C LYS A 20 2.45 14.22 -8.19
N ALA A 21 3.37 14.62 -9.07
CA ALA A 21 4.19 15.79 -8.86
C ALA A 21 3.36 17.10 -8.83
N VAL A 22 2.20 17.12 -9.49
CA VAL A 22 1.25 18.24 -9.46
C VAL A 22 0.19 18.03 -8.38
N LEU A 23 -0.57 16.93 -8.45
CA LEU A 23 -1.58 16.57 -7.45
C LEU A 23 -1.25 15.16 -6.88
N PRO A 24 -0.80 15.06 -5.61
CA PRO A 24 -0.87 16.09 -4.55
C PRO A 24 0.32 17.04 -4.44
N GLY A 25 1.42 16.84 -5.17
CA GLY A 25 2.74 17.44 -4.89
C GLY A 25 2.79 18.97 -4.79
N CYS A 26 2.02 19.69 -5.62
CA CYS A 26 1.95 21.17 -5.62
C CYS A 26 0.54 21.69 -5.34
N ALA A 27 -0.40 20.81 -4.91
CA ALA A 27 -1.78 21.20 -4.68
C ALA A 27 -2.00 21.74 -3.27
N ALA A 28 -3.04 22.57 -3.10
CA ALA A 28 -3.49 23.00 -1.80
C ALA A 28 -3.99 21.80 -0.96
N MET A 29 -3.85 21.87 0.36
CA MET A 29 -4.23 20.81 1.28
C MET A 29 -5.71 20.40 1.12
N GLU A 30 -6.59 21.35 0.82
CA GLU A 30 -8.00 21.07 0.58
C GLU A 30 -8.21 20.22 -0.66
N THR A 31 -7.52 20.50 -1.77
CA THR A 31 -7.54 19.71 -2.99
C THR A 31 -7.00 18.28 -2.72
N VAL A 32 -5.90 18.19 -1.96
CA VAL A 32 -5.34 16.89 -1.56
C VAL A 32 -6.34 16.10 -0.73
N ARG A 33 -7.04 16.75 0.21
CA ARG A 33 -8.07 16.12 1.05
C ARG A 33 -9.21 15.55 0.21
N VAL A 34 -9.72 16.31 -0.75
CA VAL A 34 -10.78 15.86 -1.66
C VAL A 34 -10.29 14.69 -2.50
N ASN A 35 -9.15 14.81 -3.19
CA ASN A 35 -8.59 13.72 -3.99
C ASN A 35 -8.39 12.44 -3.16
N HIS A 36 -7.81 12.58 -1.96
CA HIS A 36 -7.53 11.41 -1.12
C HIS A 36 -8.80 10.78 -0.54
N SER A 37 -9.93 11.51 -0.43
CA SER A 37 -11.19 10.90 0.02
C SER A 37 -11.72 9.85 -0.95
N PHE A 38 -11.38 9.93 -2.23
CA PHE A 38 -11.73 8.91 -3.22
C PHE A 38 -11.06 7.55 -2.96
N MET A 39 -10.09 7.45 -2.05
CA MET A 39 -9.52 6.16 -1.65
C MET A 39 -10.52 5.21 -0.98
N LEU A 40 -11.67 5.74 -0.53
CA LEU A 40 -12.76 4.97 0.07
C LEU A 40 -13.55 4.17 -0.99
N ASP A 41 -13.43 4.51 -2.26
CA ASP A 41 -14.01 3.76 -3.37
C ASP A 41 -13.28 2.42 -3.57
N GLU A 42 -14.04 1.36 -3.86
CA GLU A 42 -13.50 0.01 -4.09
C GLU A 42 -12.58 -0.09 -5.31
N LYS A 43 -12.78 0.80 -6.30
CA LYS A 43 -11.93 0.88 -7.50
C LYS A 43 -10.59 1.61 -7.24
N ALA A 44 -10.43 2.25 -6.09
CA ALA A 44 -9.17 2.86 -5.70
C ALA A 44 -8.21 1.78 -5.20
N GLY A 45 -7.29 1.31 -6.03
CA GLY A 45 -6.43 0.16 -5.72
C GLY A 45 -5.08 0.15 -6.42
N LEU A 46 -4.26 -0.83 -6.06
CA LEU A 46 -2.94 -1.10 -6.63
C LEU A 46 -3.04 -1.35 -8.14
N GLY A 47 -2.26 -0.62 -8.94
CA GLY A 47 -2.15 -0.84 -10.38
C GLY A 47 -3.41 -0.48 -11.18
N ILE A 48 -4.48 0.02 -10.55
CA ILE A 48 -5.72 0.39 -11.21
C ILE A 48 -5.64 1.86 -11.63
N THR A 49 -5.77 2.11 -12.93
CA THR A 49 -5.81 3.47 -13.50
C THR A 49 -7.19 3.80 -14.05
N THR A 50 -7.74 2.93 -14.89
CA THR A 50 -9.06 3.12 -15.51
C THR A 50 -10.18 2.86 -14.51
N GLY A 51 -11.08 3.81 -14.32
CA GLY A 51 -12.17 3.75 -13.36
C GLY A 51 -11.75 3.96 -11.91
N ASN A 52 -10.47 4.25 -11.65
CA ASN A 52 -9.98 4.61 -10.31
C ASN A 52 -10.21 6.11 -10.08
N PRO A 53 -11.14 6.51 -9.21
CA PRO A 53 -11.51 7.90 -9.05
C PRO A 53 -10.36 8.78 -8.53
N CYS A 54 -9.47 8.24 -7.68
CA CYS A 54 -8.28 8.97 -7.25
C CYS A 54 -7.33 9.29 -8.41
N TYR A 55 -7.13 8.30 -9.30
CA TYR A 55 -6.26 8.46 -10.46
C TYR A 55 -6.86 9.45 -11.47
N GLU A 56 -8.14 9.29 -11.78
CA GLU A 56 -8.84 10.10 -12.78
C GLU A 56 -8.94 11.57 -12.36
N ASP A 57 -9.26 11.85 -11.09
CA ASP A 57 -9.24 13.21 -10.54
C ASP A 57 -7.83 13.84 -10.58
N GLN A 58 -6.78 13.05 -10.28
CA GLN A 58 -5.40 13.53 -10.43
C GLN A 58 -5.06 13.86 -11.89
N MET A 59 -5.54 13.06 -12.84
CA MET A 59 -5.32 13.32 -14.26
C MET A 59 -6.08 14.57 -14.75
N GLU A 60 -7.31 14.76 -14.28
CA GLU A 60 -8.07 15.98 -14.54
C GLU A 60 -7.36 17.20 -13.98
N GLY A 61 -6.94 17.15 -12.70
CA GLY A 61 -6.22 18.24 -12.05
C GLY A 61 -4.93 18.62 -12.80
N VAL A 62 -4.14 17.62 -13.22
CA VAL A 62 -2.94 17.87 -14.03
C VAL A 62 -3.29 18.43 -15.41
N SER A 63 -4.37 17.98 -16.04
CA SER A 63 -4.78 18.49 -17.36
C SER A 63 -5.19 19.98 -17.29
N LEU A 64 -5.87 20.37 -16.20
CA LEU A 64 -6.19 21.76 -15.93
C LEU A 64 -4.94 22.60 -15.69
N PHE A 65 -4.01 22.08 -14.91
CA PHE A 65 -2.72 22.74 -14.65
C PHE A 65 -1.89 22.89 -15.93
N ALA A 66 -1.97 21.95 -16.86
CA ALA A 66 -1.23 21.94 -18.12
C ALA A 66 -1.71 23.01 -19.12
N LYS A 67 -2.92 23.57 -18.94
CA LYS A 67 -3.44 24.61 -19.85
C LYS A 67 -2.49 25.79 -19.96
N GLY A 68 -1.97 26.05 -21.17
CA GLY A 68 -1.01 27.12 -21.44
C GLY A 68 0.41 26.86 -20.93
N ARG A 69 0.74 25.60 -20.52
CA ARG A 69 2.07 25.20 -20.05
C ARG A 69 2.55 23.95 -20.78
N SER A 70 3.85 23.89 -21.07
CA SER A 70 4.48 22.66 -21.54
C SER A 70 4.89 21.82 -20.32
N LEU A 71 4.35 20.60 -20.22
CA LEU A 71 4.73 19.59 -19.22
C LEU A 71 5.58 18.51 -19.88
N PHE A 72 6.69 18.19 -19.27
CA PHE A 72 7.59 17.11 -19.67
C PHE A 72 7.83 16.19 -18.49
N LEU A 73 7.63 14.88 -18.67
CA LEU A 73 7.90 13.88 -17.64
C LEU A 73 9.36 13.45 -17.74
N PHE A 74 10.00 13.30 -16.58
CA PHE A 74 11.27 12.60 -16.42
C PHE A 74 11.22 11.77 -15.14
N ASN A 75 10.86 10.49 -15.26
CA ASN A 75 10.71 9.60 -14.11
C ASN A 75 11.62 8.37 -14.24
N ALA A 76 11.93 7.78 -13.09
CA ALA A 76 12.76 6.59 -12.99
C ALA A 76 12.04 5.45 -12.28
N ILE A 77 12.44 4.22 -12.59
CA ILE A 77 12.09 3.02 -11.85
C ILE A 77 13.39 2.47 -11.25
N LEU A 78 13.35 2.18 -9.95
CA LEU A 78 14.51 1.75 -9.16
C LEU A 78 14.29 0.30 -8.70
N ASN A 79 15.36 -0.46 -8.53
CA ASN A 79 15.30 -1.76 -7.86
C ASN A 79 15.33 -1.63 -6.32
N ALA A 80 15.31 -2.77 -5.61
CA ALA A 80 15.36 -2.80 -4.14
C ALA A 80 16.64 -2.18 -3.56
N LYS A 81 17.73 -2.10 -4.34
CA LYS A 81 19.00 -1.47 -3.97
C LYS A 81 19.08 0.02 -4.34
N HIS A 82 17.96 0.62 -4.78
CA HIS A 82 17.89 2.00 -5.29
C HIS A 82 18.72 2.28 -6.55
N GLU A 83 19.07 1.24 -7.31
CA GLU A 83 19.74 1.39 -8.61
C GLU A 83 18.69 1.65 -9.71
N PHE A 84 19.07 2.44 -10.71
CA PHE A 84 18.19 2.75 -11.84
C PHE A 84 17.98 1.51 -12.72
N LEU A 85 16.74 1.05 -12.84
CA LEU A 85 16.38 0.01 -13.81
C LEU A 85 16.07 0.61 -15.17
N ARG A 86 15.26 1.68 -15.20
CA ARG A 86 14.89 2.38 -16.43
C ARG A 86 14.43 3.80 -16.15
N MET A 87 14.67 4.68 -17.11
CA MET A 87 14.17 6.06 -17.11
C MET A 87 13.17 6.24 -18.25
N PHE A 88 12.14 7.05 -17.96
CA PHE A 88 11.08 7.39 -18.90
C PHE A 88 10.97 8.90 -19.00
N ALA A 89 10.97 9.42 -20.24
CA ALA A 89 10.96 10.84 -20.52
C ALA A 89 10.06 11.16 -21.71
N GLY A 90 9.34 12.28 -21.68
CA GLY A 90 8.50 12.71 -22.77
C GLY A 90 7.17 13.31 -22.33
N ASP A 91 6.14 13.13 -23.15
CA ASP A 91 4.77 13.49 -22.80
C ASP A 91 4.34 12.85 -21.48
N TYR A 92 3.76 13.65 -20.59
CA TYR A 92 3.50 13.22 -19.22
C TYR A 92 2.46 12.09 -19.09
N VAL A 93 1.61 11.91 -20.09
CA VAL A 93 0.65 10.80 -20.13
C VAL A 93 1.28 9.56 -20.76
N ALA A 94 1.85 9.70 -21.97
CA ALA A 94 2.37 8.59 -22.73
C ALA A 94 3.58 7.93 -22.02
N ALA A 95 4.55 8.74 -21.55
CA ALA A 95 5.73 8.24 -20.86
C ALA A 95 5.36 7.61 -19.49
N HIS A 96 4.37 8.16 -18.77
CA HIS A 96 3.89 7.56 -17.52
C HIS A 96 3.22 6.21 -17.76
N ASN A 97 2.37 6.10 -18.78
CA ASN A 97 1.69 4.84 -19.11
C ASN A 97 2.69 3.74 -19.51
N GLU A 98 3.73 4.10 -20.27
CA GLU A 98 4.81 3.17 -20.60
C GLU A 98 5.58 2.71 -19.36
N ALA A 99 5.86 3.64 -18.45
CA ALA A 99 6.52 3.33 -17.19
C ALA A 99 5.66 2.45 -16.27
N CYS A 100 4.34 2.64 -16.23
CA CYS A 100 3.43 1.78 -15.47
C CYS A 100 3.46 0.33 -15.98
N ARG A 101 3.45 0.13 -17.32
CA ARG A 101 3.62 -1.21 -17.90
C ARG A 101 4.94 -1.86 -17.53
N PHE A 102 6.02 -1.08 -17.50
CA PHE A 102 7.31 -1.60 -17.06
C PHE A 102 7.34 -1.92 -15.55
N VAL A 103 6.70 -1.11 -14.70
CA VAL A 103 6.51 -1.42 -13.26
C VAL A 103 5.81 -2.76 -13.08
N ASP A 104 4.76 -3.02 -13.87
CA ASP A 104 4.03 -4.29 -13.83
C ASP A 104 4.91 -5.49 -14.21
N GLN A 105 5.82 -5.32 -15.17
CA GLN A 105 6.78 -6.36 -15.56
C GLN A 105 7.86 -6.62 -14.51
N VAL A 106 8.28 -5.57 -13.79
CA VAL A 106 9.39 -5.66 -12.80
C VAL A 106 8.90 -6.14 -11.44
N TYR A 107 7.76 -5.62 -10.98
CA TYR A 107 7.26 -5.85 -9.62
C TYR A 107 6.02 -6.72 -9.56
N GLY A 108 5.31 -6.90 -10.68
CA GLY A 108 4.22 -7.86 -10.80
C GLY A 108 4.78 -9.28 -10.75
N CYS A 109 4.12 -10.15 -9.99
CA CYS A 109 4.46 -11.57 -9.91
C CYS A 109 3.19 -12.39 -10.12
N GLU A 110 3.14 -13.19 -11.18
CA GLU A 110 2.02 -14.09 -11.40
C GLU A 110 2.07 -15.24 -10.40
N ILE A 111 0.93 -15.51 -9.76
CA ILE A 111 0.73 -16.63 -8.86
C ILE A 111 -0.44 -17.48 -9.38
N PRO A 112 -0.39 -18.82 -9.22
CA PRO A 112 -1.43 -19.69 -9.76
C PRO A 112 -2.78 -19.54 -9.03
N HIS A 113 -2.74 -19.22 -7.73
CA HIS A 113 -3.90 -19.01 -6.87
C HIS A 113 -3.49 -18.28 -5.60
N GLU A 114 -4.47 -17.72 -4.91
CA GLU A 114 -4.26 -17.18 -3.56
C GLU A 114 -3.97 -18.31 -2.56
N ALA A 115 -3.04 -18.08 -1.63
CA ALA A 115 -2.62 -19.06 -0.63
C ALA A 115 -3.41 -18.97 0.68
N ASP A 116 -3.41 -20.05 1.46
CA ASP A 116 -3.92 -20.08 2.83
C ASP A 116 -3.08 -19.23 3.77
N LEU A 117 -1.76 -19.29 3.58
CA LEU A 117 -0.75 -18.62 4.37
C LEU A 117 0.21 -17.84 3.46
N VAL A 118 0.38 -16.58 3.75
CA VAL A 118 1.43 -15.75 3.13
C VAL A 118 2.45 -15.40 4.19
N VAL A 119 3.73 -15.59 3.89
CA VAL A 119 4.85 -15.18 4.75
C VAL A 119 5.58 -14.06 4.02
N ALA A 120 5.49 -12.85 4.54
CA ALA A 120 6.02 -11.65 3.89
C ALA A 120 7.01 -10.90 4.78
N SER A 121 8.04 -10.33 4.16
CA SER A 121 8.95 -9.38 4.79
C SER A 121 8.82 -8.00 4.15
N CYS A 122 8.96 -6.95 4.94
CA CYS A 122 9.02 -5.58 4.43
C CYS A 122 10.33 -5.30 3.66
N GLY A 123 11.35 -6.15 3.82
CA GLY A 123 12.67 -5.97 3.20
C GLY A 123 13.61 -5.10 4.05
N GLY A 124 13.36 -5.00 5.37
CA GLY A 124 14.21 -4.31 6.33
C GLY A 124 14.12 -2.78 6.32
N TYR A 125 15.00 -2.16 7.09
CA TYR A 125 15.08 -0.70 7.27
C TYR A 125 15.31 0.04 5.93
N PRO A 126 14.63 1.16 5.67
CA PRO A 126 13.62 1.84 6.50
C PRO A 126 12.16 1.44 6.20
N LYS A 127 11.94 0.37 5.43
CA LYS A 127 10.60 -0.03 4.97
C LYS A 127 9.75 -0.64 6.09
N ASP A 128 10.39 -1.12 7.15
CA ASP A 128 9.81 -1.76 8.33
C ASP A 128 9.93 -0.94 9.62
N ILE A 129 10.37 0.31 9.53
CA ILE A 129 10.67 1.16 10.70
C ILE A 129 9.45 1.39 11.60
N ASN A 130 8.23 1.40 11.01
CA ASN A 130 6.97 1.57 11.73
C ASN A 130 5.79 1.01 10.93
N VAL A 131 4.62 0.89 11.59
CA VAL A 131 3.39 0.38 10.96
C VAL A 131 2.96 1.23 9.76
N TYR A 132 3.20 2.54 9.80
CA TYR A 132 2.86 3.44 8.69
C TYR A 132 3.56 3.05 7.39
N GLN A 133 4.84 2.64 7.45
CA GLN A 133 5.61 2.17 6.29
C GLN A 133 5.28 0.71 5.94
N MET A 134 5.15 -0.16 6.93
CA MET A 134 4.80 -1.56 6.80
C MET A 134 3.49 -1.78 6.01
N GLN A 135 2.54 -0.86 6.09
CA GLN A 135 1.23 -0.95 5.42
C GLN A 135 1.33 -1.25 3.92
N LYS A 136 2.39 -0.82 3.24
CA LYS A 136 2.60 -1.13 1.81
C LYS A 136 2.76 -2.64 1.58
N THR A 137 3.49 -3.31 2.47
CA THR A 137 3.67 -4.77 2.44
C THR A 137 2.36 -5.49 2.77
N MET A 138 1.55 -4.94 3.66
CA MET A 138 0.24 -5.50 3.98
C MET A 138 -0.68 -5.52 2.75
N ASP A 139 -0.74 -4.43 1.97
CA ASP A 139 -1.54 -4.38 0.74
C ASP A 139 -1.06 -5.40 -0.30
N ASN A 140 0.25 -5.49 -0.50
CA ASN A 140 0.83 -6.43 -1.45
C ASN A 140 0.59 -7.89 -1.01
N ALA A 141 0.79 -8.22 0.26
CA ALA A 141 0.53 -9.55 0.81
C ALA A 141 -0.96 -9.92 0.73
N ALA A 142 -1.84 -8.95 0.88
CA ALA A 142 -3.28 -9.15 0.72
C ALA A 142 -3.67 -9.57 -0.71
N CYS A 143 -2.86 -9.26 -1.73
CA CYS A 143 -3.07 -9.76 -3.10
C CYS A 143 -2.78 -11.26 -3.24
N ALA A 144 -1.98 -11.84 -2.35
CA ALA A 144 -1.55 -13.24 -2.41
C ALA A 144 -2.34 -14.16 -1.48
N VAL A 145 -2.97 -13.64 -0.43
CA VAL A 145 -3.69 -14.42 0.57
C VAL A 145 -5.17 -14.53 0.22
N ARG A 146 -5.77 -15.72 0.38
CA ARG A 146 -7.21 -15.88 0.22
C ARG A 146 -8.01 -15.21 1.32
N LYS A 147 -9.28 -14.94 1.08
CA LYS A 147 -10.18 -14.43 2.11
C LYS A 147 -10.24 -15.39 3.31
N GLY A 148 -10.04 -14.84 4.50
CA GLY A 148 -9.99 -15.60 5.76
C GLY A 148 -8.67 -16.33 6.01
N GLY A 149 -7.68 -16.22 5.12
CA GLY A 149 -6.33 -16.76 5.31
C GLY A 149 -5.51 -15.98 6.34
N VAL A 150 -4.22 -16.31 6.41
CA VAL A 150 -3.27 -15.71 7.37
C VAL A 150 -2.08 -15.10 6.64
N VAL A 151 -1.64 -13.95 7.10
CA VAL A 151 -0.36 -13.34 6.71
C VAL A 151 0.53 -13.29 7.94
N ILE A 152 1.70 -13.92 7.89
CA ILE A 152 2.80 -13.69 8.83
C ILE A 152 3.66 -12.60 8.21
N LEU A 153 3.79 -11.47 8.90
CA LEU A 153 4.50 -10.30 8.40
C LEU A 153 5.69 -9.96 9.29
N PHE A 154 6.88 -10.00 8.70
CA PHE A 154 8.13 -9.63 9.35
C PHE A 154 8.36 -8.13 9.18
N ALA A 155 8.29 -7.40 10.27
CA ALA A 155 8.52 -5.96 10.31
C ALA A 155 8.96 -5.55 11.72
N ASP A 156 10.08 -4.86 11.85
CA ASP A 156 10.63 -4.50 13.15
C ASP A 156 9.73 -3.54 13.94
N CYS A 157 9.25 -2.47 13.27
CA CYS A 157 8.40 -1.44 13.85
C CYS A 157 9.01 -0.78 15.10
N GLU A 158 10.33 -0.53 15.10
CA GLU A 158 11.03 0.07 16.24
C GLU A 158 10.51 1.45 16.65
N GLU A 159 9.92 2.20 15.70
CA GLU A 159 9.24 3.48 15.94
C GLU A 159 7.72 3.33 16.18
N GLY A 160 7.24 2.13 16.52
CA GLY A 160 5.84 1.88 16.81
C GLY A 160 4.93 2.06 15.60
N SER A 161 3.86 2.85 15.78
CA SER A 161 2.91 3.12 14.68
C SER A 161 3.45 4.07 13.62
N GLY A 162 4.40 4.94 13.97
CA GLY A 162 4.90 6.04 13.14
C GLY A 162 3.93 7.24 13.02
N SER A 163 2.80 7.27 13.76
CA SER A 163 1.83 8.36 13.70
C SER A 163 0.87 8.39 14.89
N ALA A 164 0.94 9.45 15.69
CA ALA A 164 0.00 9.67 16.80
C ALA A 164 -1.46 9.77 16.34
N VAL A 165 -1.71 10.36 15.17
CA VAL A 165 -3.06 10.44 14.58
C VAL A 165 -3.59 9.05 14.23
N LEU A 166 -2.72 8.16 13.76
CA LEU A 166 -3.07 6.77 13.46
C LEU A 166 -3.49 6.02 14.74
N GLU A 167 -2.70 6.10 15.80
CA GLU A 167 -3.01 5.48 17.09
C GLU A 167 -4.31 6.01 17.69
N GLU A 168 -4.48 7.34 17.71
CA GLU A 168 -5.72 7.96 18.19
C GLU A 168 -6.93 7.44 17.42
N THR A 169 -6.80 7.33 16.09
CA THR A 169 -7.90 6.87 15.24
C THR A 169 -8.32 5.44 15.61
N PHE A 170 -7.37 4.52 15.75
CA PHE A 170 -7.67 3.13 16.15
C PHE A 170 -8.20 3.03 17.56
N ARG A 171 -7.62 3.76 18.52
CA ARG A 171 -8.06 3.76 19.92
C ARG A 171 -9.51 4.25 20.07
N ARG A 172 -9.91 5.25 19.26
CA ARG A 172 -11.24 5.86 19.30
C ARG A 172 -12.28 5.04 18.55
N LEU A 173 -11.96 4.53 17.36
CA LEU A 173 -12.95 3.96 16.44
C LEU A 173 -13.06 2.42 16.54
N LYS A 174 -11.97 1.74 16.88
CA LYS A 174 -11.89 0.30 17.23
C LYS A 174 -12.38 -0.72 16.19
N THR A 175 -13.04 -0.30 15.10
CA THR A 175 -13.51 -1.21 14.03
C THR A 175 -13.28 -0.63 12.65
N PRO A 176 -13.07 -1.47 11.61
CA PRO A 176 -12.92 -1.02 10.22
C PRO A 176 -14.11 -0.19 9.72
N GLU A 177 -15.33 -0.60 10.10
CA GLU A 177 -16.57 0.06 9.67
C GLU A 177 -16.69 1.46 10.28
N ALA A 178 -16.35 1.61 11.57
CA ALA A 178 -16.34 2.91 12.25
C ALA A 178 -15.28 3.86 11.65
N ILE A 179 -14.10 3.33 11.29
CA ILE A 179 -13.03 4.09 10.62
C ILE A 179 -13.51 4.56 9.24
N LYS A 180 -14.11 3.66 8.46
CA LYS A 180 -14.63 3.99 7.13
C LYS A 180 -15.71 5.07 7.24
N LYS A 181 -16.71 4.88 8.09
CA LYS A 181 -17.81 5.82 8.30
C LYS A 181 -17.33 7.21 8.71
N GLU A 182 -16.41 7.29 9.66
CA GLU A 182 -15.79 8.57 10.09
C GLU A 182 -15.14 9.30 8.91
N LEU A 183 -14.43 8.57 8.03
CA LEU A 183 -13.76 9.16 6.88
C LEU A 183 -14.73 9.56 5.76
N GLU A 184 -15.86 8.86 5.60
CA GLU A 184 -16.94 9.26 4.70
C GLU A 184 -17.59 10.57 5.13
N GLU A 185 -17.79 10.76 6.43
CA GLU A 185 -18.42 11.96 7.02
C GLU A 185 -17.41 13.12 7.17
N ASN A 186 -16.17 12.83 7.56
CA ASN A 186 -15.15 13.81 7.87
C ASN A 186 -13.74 13.32 7.51
N PHE A 187 -13.41 13.37 6.22
CA PHE A 187 -12.11 12.92 5.74
C PHE A 187 -10.98 13.76 6.30
N ARG A 188 -10.03 13.12 6.99
CA ARG A 188 -8.81 13.75 7.53
C ARG A 188 -7.57 13.03 7.03
N ILE A 189 -6.62 13.81 6.50
CA ILE A 189 -5.29 13.31 6.15
C ILE A 189 -4.57 12.86 7.44
N GLY A 190 -3.93 11.69 7.36
CA GLY A 190 -3.35 11.00 8.52
C GLY A 190 -4.29 9.92 9.06
N ALA A 191 -5.56 10.23 9.38
CA ALA A 191 -6.55 9.24 9.77
C ALA A 191 -6.89 8.25 8.64
N ASN A 192 -6.82 8.69 7.38
CA ASN A 192 -7.01 7.83 6.20
C ASN A 192 -6.03 6.65 6.13
N LYS A 193 -4.89 6.73 6.81
CA LYS A 193 -3.94 5.61 6.92
C LYS A 193 -4.52 4.45 7.74
N ALA A 194 -5.37 4.72 8.73
CA ALA A 194 -6.08 3.69 9.46
C ALA A 194 -6.98 2.86 8.52
N PHE A 195 -7.71 3.53 7.61
CA PHE A 195 -8.49 2.83 6.59
C PHE A 195 -7.62 1.97 5.67
N ALA A 196 -6.46 2.48 5.23
CA ALA A 196 -5.52 1.72 4.43
C ALA A 196 -5.03 0.43 5.14
N ILE A 197 -4.84 0.49 6.46
CA ILE A 197 -4.45 -0.68 7.27
C ILE A 197 -5.63 -1.64 7.45
N THR A 198 -6.85 -1.15 7.65
CA THR A 198 -8.02 -2.02 7.86
C THR A 198 -8.46 -2.77 6.61
N ARG A 199 -8.17 -2.27 5.39
CA ARG A 199 -8.50 -2.98 4.14
C ARG A 199 -7.89 -4.38 4.08
N PRO A 200 -6.56 -4.59 4.19
CA PRO A 200 -5.97 -5.92 4.23
C PRO A 200 -6.42 -6.73 5.44
N LEU A 201 -6.59 -6.10 6.62
CA LEU A 201 -7.10 -6.78 7.83
C LEU A 201 -8.51 -7.32 7.66
N SER A 202 -9.36 -6.69 6.84
CA SER A 202 -10.71 -7.19 6.53
C SER A 202 -10.69 -8.42 5.60
N LYS A 203 -9.59 -8.66 4.88
CA LYS A 203 -9.43 -9.83 4.01
C LYS A 203 -8.85 -11.03 4.75
N ALA A 204 -7.82 -10.81 5.57
CA ALA A 204 -7.04 -11.86 6.20
C ALA A 204 -6.58 -11.49 7.62
N ARG A 205 -6.15 -12.49 8.36
CA ARG A 205 -5.51 -12.30 9.68
C ARG A 205 -4.05 -11.96 9.51
N PHE A 206 -3.57 -10.93 10.22
CA PHE A 206 -2.16 -10.55 10.21
C PHE A 206 -1.53 -10.82 11.56
N ILE A 207 -0.49 -11.66 11.55
CA ILE A 207 0.37 -11.96 12.70
C ILE A 207 1.72 -11.30 12.41
N LEU A 208 2.15 -10.42 13.31
CA LEU A 208 3.42 -9.69 13.17
C LEU A 208 4.54 -10.43 13.92
N VAL A 209 5.66 -10.64 13.26
CA VAL A 209 6.93 -10.93 13.93
C VAL A 209 7.66 -9.59 14.05
N SER A 210 7.65 -9.00 15.27
CA SER A 210 7.91 -7.57 15.42
C SER A 210 8.22 -7.20 16.86
N ARG A 211 9.00 -6.13 17.07
CA ARG A 211 9.17 -5.46 18.36
C ARG A 211 8.00 -4.51 18.71
N LEU A 212 6.97 -4.42 17.86
CA LEU A 212 5.81 -3.60 18.14
C LEU A 212 5.15 -4.02 19.47
N ASP A 213 4.81 -3.04 20.30
CA ASP A 213 4.08 -3.30 21.54
C ASP A 213 2.80 -4.11 21.29
N ARG A 214 2.61 -5.19 22.04
CA ARG A 214 1.50 -6.14 21.83
C ARG A 214 0.11 -5.52 22.06
N ASN A 215 0.01 -4.52 22.96
CA ASN A 215 -1.24 -3.82 23.19
C ASN A 215 -1.54 -2.87 22.03
N LEU A 216 -0.51 -2.17 21.54
CA LEU A 216 -0.63 -1.32 20.35
C LEU A 216 -1.03 -2.14 19.11
N ALA A 217 -0.41 -3.29 18.89
CA ALA A 217 -0.78 -4.19 17.80
C ALA A 217 -2.25 -4.61 17.88
N ARG A 218 -2.73 -4.97 19.08
CA ARG A 218 -4.15 -5.32 19.30
C ARG A 218 -5.09 -4.14 19.08
N ASP A 219 -4.71 -2.96 19.58
CA ASP A 219 -5.51 -1.73 19.38
C ASP A 219 -5.61 -1.39 17.88
N MET A 220 -4.58 -1.70 17.09
CA MET A 220 -4.54 -1.55 15.64
C MET A 220 -5.15 -2.75 14.87
N LEU A 221 -5.85 -3.64 15.56
CA LEU A 221 -6.61 -4.77 14.99
C LEU A 221 -5.75 -5.88 14.37
N PHE A 222 -4.46 -5.95 14.65
CA PHE A 222 -3.65 -7.11 14.29
C PHE A 222 -4.07 -8.32 15.11
N THR A 223 -3.98 -9.50 14.53
CA THR A 223 -4.32 -10.77 15.21
C THR A 223 -3.37 -11.01 16.39
N ALA A 224 -2.08 -10.78 16.20
CA ALA A 224 -1.06 -10.82 17.22
C ALA A 224 0.21 -10.09 16.78
N ALA A 225 1.03 -9.68 17.75
CA ALA A 225 2.46 -9.43 17.58
C ALA A 225 3.23 -10.41 18.47
N VAL A 226 4.21 -11.10 17.90
CA VAL A 226 5.02 -12.14 18.54
C VAL A 226 6.49 -11.85 18.32
N ASP A 227 7.34 -12.47 19.14
CA ASP A 227 8.78 -12.18 19.12
C ASP A 227 9.54 -13.11 18.15
N THR A 228 9.00 -14.32 17.87
CA THR A 228 9.69 -15.33 17.06
C THR A 228 8.85 -15.85 15.89
N PRO A 229 9.51 -16.29 14.81
CA PRO A 229 8.84 -16.97 13.70
C PRO A 229 8.06 -18.20 14.15
N GLU A 230 8.63 -18.99 15.08
CA GLU A 230 8.03 -20.23 15.59
C GLU A 230 6.69 -19.97 16.26
N GLU A 231 6.58 -18.93 17.08
CA GLU A 231 5.31 -18.48 17.68
C GLU A 231 4.29 -18.08 16.60
N ALA A 232 4.74 -17.33 15.58
CA ALA A 232 3.89 -16.90 14.50
C ALA A 232 3.34 -18.09 13.71
N PHE A 233 4.18 -19.07 13.35
CA PHE A 233 3.76 -20.27 12.64
C PHE A 233 2.84 -21.16 13.48
N ALA A 234 3.14 -21.35 14.78
CA ALA A 234 2.28 -22.09 15.68
C ALA A 234 0.87 -21.47 15.76
N LEU A 235 0.80 -20.15 15.88
CA LEU A 235 -0.48 -19.42 15.89
C LEU A 235 -1.18 -19.51 14.51
N ALA A 236 -0.47 -19.33 13.42
CA ALA A 236 -1.04 -19.41 12.07
C ALA A 236 -1.72 -20.76 11.80
N LYS A 237 -1.08 -21.87 12.20
CA LYS A 237 -1.64 -23.23 12.06
C LYS A 237 -3.00 -23.40 12.74
N THR A 238 -3.29 -22.67 13.81
CA THR A 238 -4.60 -22.73 14.47
C THR A 238 -5.73 -22.21 13.59
N TYR A 239 -5.41 -21.39 12.58
CA TYR A 239 -6.37 -20.80 11.65
C TYR A 239 -6.42 -21.48 10.28
N VAL A 240 -5.27 -21.95 9.77
CA VAL A 240 -5.16 -22.50 8.41
C VAL A 240 -4.90 -24.01 8.38
N GLY A 241 -4.77 -24.67 9.54
CA GLY A 241 -4.49 -26.11 9.64
C GLY A 241 -3.01 -26.47 9.48
N GLU A 242 -2.74 -27.78 9.44
CA GLU A 242 -1.36 -28.30 9.45
C GLU A 242 -0.68 -28.26 8.07
N HIS A 243 -1.43 -28.26 6.99
CA HIS A 243 -0.94 -28.36 5.61
C HIS A 243 -1.47 -27.22 4.72
N PRO A 244 -1.22 -25.95 5.06
CA PRO A 244 -1.69 -24.84 4.24
C PRO A 244 -0.88 -24.72 2.95
N SER A 245 -1.50 -24.21 1.90
CA SER A 245 -0.76 -23.65 0.77
C SER A 245 -0.03 -22.38 1.21
N VAL A 246 1.25 -22.23 0.82
CA VAL A 246 2.10 -21.15 1.31
C VAL A 246 2.73 -20.36 0.17
N ILE A 247 2.66 -19.02 0.26
CA ILE A 247 3.44 -18.12 -0.61
C ILE A 247 4.45 -17.37 0.26
N LEU A 248 5.72 -17.34 -0.19
CA LEU A 248 6.78 -16.57 0.45
C LEU A 248 7.05 -15.28 -0.34
N MET A 249 7.08 -14.15 0.35
CA MET A 249 7.31 -12.82 -0.21
C MET A 249 8.48 -12.12 0.51
N PRO A 250 9.76 -12.46 0.19
CA PRO A 250 10.93 -11.87 0.86
C PRO A 250 11.03 -10.35 0.68
N GLU A 251 10.61 -9.83 -0.47
CA GLU A 251 10.57 -8.41 -0.84
C GLU A 251 9.12 -7.90 -0.97
N GLY A 252 8.31 -8.18 0.05
CA GLY A 252 6.86 -7.91 0.03
C GLY A 252 6.49 -6.44 -0.17
N SER A 253 7.37 -5.49 0.20
CA SER A 253 7.13 -4.06 -0.04
C SER A 253 7.15 -3.65 -1.51
N LEU A 254 7.76 -4.44 -2.39
CA LEU A 254 7.90 -4.16 -3.83
C LEU A 254 7.09 -5.13 -4.69
N THR A 255 7.03 -6.42 -4.30
CA THR A 255 6.38 -7.47 -5.08
C THR A 255 4.85 -7.35 -4.98
N VAL A 256 4.18 -7.26 -6.13
CA VAL A 256 2.72 -7.23 -6.23
C VAL A 256 2.23 -8.52 -6.89
N PRO A 257 1.71 -9.49 -6.11
CA PRO A 257 1.14 -10.72 -6.65
C PRO A 257 -0.12 -10.47 -7.47
N ARG A 258 -0.26 -11.23 -8.56
CA ARG A 258 -1.46 -11.24 -9.41
C ARG A 258 -1.83 -12.68 -9.72
N VAL A 259 -3.06 -13.06 -9.44
CA VAL A 259 -3.56 -14.38 -9.83
C VAL A 259 -3.62 -14.47 -11.34
N ALA A 260 -3.04 -15.53 -11.92
CA ALA A 260 -3.11 -15.79 -13.35
C ALA A 260 -4.59 -15.87 -13.80
N ALA A 261 -4.89 -15.26 -14.96
CA ALA A 261 -6.24 -15.19 -15.49
C ALA A 261 -6.70 -16.56 -16.09
#